data_ed418823bef4549346043478a45bdb2a
#
_entry.id   ed418823bef4549346043478a45bdb2a
#
_cell.length_a   1.000
_cell.length_b   1.000
_cell.length_c   1.000
_cell.angle_alpha   90.00
_cell.angle_beta   90.00
_cell.angle_gamma   90.00
#
_symmetry.space_group_name_H-M   'P 1'
#
loop_
_entity.id
_entity.type
_entity.pdbx_description
1 polymer ?
#
loop_
_entity_poly.entity_id
_entity_poly.type
_entity_poly.pdbx_seq_one_letter_code
_entity_poly.pdbx_strand_id
1 'polypeptide(L)'
;ERAADVRDIGKRLLRNILGLKIIDLSAIQDEVILVAADLTPSETAQLNLKKVLGFITDAGGRTSHTSIMARSLELPAIVGTGSVTSQVKNDDYLILDAVNNQVYVNPTNEVIDKMRAVQEQVASEKAELAKLKDLPAITLDGHQVEVCANIGTVRDVEGAERNGAEGVGLYR
;
A
#
# COMPACT_ATOMS: atom_id res chain seq x y z
N GLU A 1 -3.24 -8.13 -16.92
CA GLU A 1 -2.94 -6.69 -16.72
C GLU A 1 -3.90 -5.82 -17.54
N ARG A 2 -3.95 -5.95 -18.87
CA ARG A 2 -4.83 -5.17 -19.75
C ARG A 2 -6.34 -5.35 -19.48
N ALA A 3 -6.78 -6.49 -18.96
CA ALA A 3 -8.18 -6.72 -18.61
C ALA A 3 -8.66 -5.84 -17.44
N ALA A 4 -7.79 -5.50 -16.51
CA ALA A 4 -8.10 -4.59 -15.42
C ALA A 4 -8.30 -3.16 -15.92
N ASP A 5 -7.44 -2.70 -16.83
CA ASP A 5 -7.53 -1.36 -17.44
C ASP A 5 -8.82 -1.18 -18.25
N VAL A 6 -9.18 -2.20 -19.03
CA VAL A 6 -10.45 -2.18 -19.80
C VAL A 6 -11.67 -2.16 -18.88
N ARG A 7 -11.62 -2.90 -17.76
CA ARG A 7 -12.70 -2.86 -16.75
C ARG A 7 -12.79 -1.50 -16.07
N ASP A 8 -11.67 -0.86 -15.76
CA ASP A 8 -11.65 0.48 -15.18
C ASP A 8 -12.29 1.51 -16.10
N ILE A 9 -11.89 1.51 -17.37
CA ILE A 9 -12.51 2.38 -18.39
C ILE A 9 -14.03 2.10 -18.51
N GLY A 10 -14.43 0.83 -18.54
CA GLY A 10 -15.83 0.44 -18.60
C GLY A 10 -16.63 0.91 -17.39
N LYS A 11 -16.12 0.75 -16.18
CA LYS A 11 -16.73 1.25 -14.94
C LYS A 11 -16.88 2.77 -14.96
N ARG A 12 -15.86 3.50 -15.37
CA ARG A 12 -15.91 4.97 -15.48
C ARG A 12 -16.96 5.44 -16.49
N LEU A 13 -17.01 4.79 -17.65
CA LEU A 13 -17.99 5.09 -18.68
C LEU A 13 -19.42 4.85 -18.16
N LEU A 14 -19.68 3.69 -17.56
CA LEU A 14 -20.99 3.37 -16.98
C LEU A 14 -21.41 4.35 -15.88
N ARG A 15 -20.50 4.70 -14.96
CA ARG A 15 -20.78 5.69 -13.90
C ARG A 15 -21.17 7.04 -14.49
N ASN A 16 -20.46 7.51 -15.52
CA ASN A 16 -20.79 8.76 -16.19
C ASN A 16 -22.15 8.72 -16.92
N ILE A 17 -22.45 7.62 -17.61
CA ILE A 17 -23.74 7.44 -18.32
C ILE A 17 -24.91 7.38 -17.32
N LEU A 18 -24.73 6.69 -16.20
CA LEU A 18 -25.76 6.50 -15.18
C LEU A 18 -25.86 7.66 -14.19
N GLY A 19 -24.99 8.67 -14.27
CA GLY A 19 -24.97 9.80 -13.34
C GLY A 19 -24.65 9.39 -11.89
N LEU A 20 -23.98 8.25 -11.68
CA LEU A 20 -23.66 7.77 -10.35
C LEU A 20 -22.51 8.60 -9.74
N LYS A 21 -22.71 9.06 -8.51
CA LYS A 21 -21.64 9.75 -7.76
C LYS A 21 -20.45 8.81 -7.59
N ILE A 22 -19.29 9.28 -8.03
CA ILE A 22 -18.01 8.63 -7.71
C ILE A 22 -17.73 8.91 -6.24
N ILE A 23 -17.38 7.88 -5.48
CA ILE A 23 -16.86 8.07 -4.13
C ILE A 23 -15.54 8.82 -4.28
N ASP A 24 -15.50 10.02 -3.76
CA ASP A 24 -14.28 10.84 -3.79
C ASP A 24 -13.35 10.38 -2.67
N LEU A 25 -12.40 9.53 -3.03
CA LEU A 25 -11.40 9.01 -2.10
C LEU A 25 -10.38 10.07 -1.66
N SER A 26 -10.36 11.24 -2.33
CA SER A 26 -9.56 12.38 -1.89
C SER A 26 -10.20 13.13 -0.71
N ALA A 27 -11.51 12.97 -0.52
CA ALA A 27 -12.27 13.62 0.53
C ALA A 27 -12.17 12.94 1.91
N ILE A 28 -11.41 11.85 2.03
CA ILE A 28 -11.18 11.16 3.32
C ILE A 28 -10.45 12.11 4.27
N GLN A 29 -11.07 12.42 5.40
CA GLN A 29 -10.54 13.36 6.40
C GLN A 29 -9.91 12.65 7.61
N ASP A 30 -10.38 11.47 7.95
CA ASP A 30 -9.91 10.68 9.07
C ASP A 30 -8.88 9.63 8.64
N GLU A 31 -8.08 9.15 9.59
CA GLU A 31 -7.16 8.04 9.37
C GLU A 31 -7.93 6.74 9.27
N VAL A 32 -7.85 6.07 8.11
CA VAL A 32 -8.65 4.88 7.81
C VAL A 32 -7.83 3.75 7.21
N ILE A 33 -8.29 2.53 7.43
CA ILE A 33 -7.93 1.36 6.61
C ILE A 33 -9.03 1.20 5.56
N LEU A 34 -8.66 1.27 4.30
CA LEU A 34 -9.60 1.16 3.19
C LEU A 34 -9.90 -0.32 2.91
N VAL A 35 -11.19 -0.68 2.91
CA VAL A 35 -11.65 -2.03 2.58
C VAL A 35 -12.49 -1.98 1.31
N ALA A 36 -12.13 -2.77 0.30
CA ALA A 36 -12.81 -2.79 -0.98
C ALA A 36 -12.83 -4.19 -1.61
N ALA A 37 -13.76 -4.42 -2.52
CA ALA A 37 -13.76 -5.65 -3.31
C ALA A 37 -12.53 -5.71 -4.23
N ASP A 38 -12.19 -4.59 -4.85
CA ASP A 38 -10.99 -4.38 -5.67
C ASP A 38 -10.72 -2.88 -5.74
N LEU A 39 -9.47 -2.51 -6.04
CA LEU A 39 -9.05 -1.13 -6.26
C LEU A 39 -8.50 -0.97 -7.67
N THR A 40 -9.13 -0.08 -8.44
CA THR A 40 -8.68 0.23 -9.79
C THR A 40 -7.54 1.27 -9.78
N PRO A 41 -6.74 1.34 -10.85
CA PRO A 41 -5.68 2.35 -10.96
C PRO A 41 -6.18 3.78 -10.76
N SER A 42 -7.35 4.11 -11.30
CA SER A 42 -7.92 5.44 -11.18
C SER A 42 -8.42 5.77 -9.77
N GLU A 43 -8.95 4.78 -9.05
CA GLU A 43 -9.37 4.95 -7.65
C GLU A 43 -8.15 5.15 -6.75
N THR A 44 -7.10 4.38 -6.97
CA THR A 44 -5.88 4.47 -6.17
C THR A 44 -5.08 5.75 -6.41
N ALA A 45 -5.10 6.28 -7.62
CA ALA A 45 -4.46 7.57 -7.93
C ALA A 45 -5.10 8.76 -7.19
N GLN A 46 -6.36 8.62 -6.76
CA GLN A 46 -7.12 9.65 -6.03
C GLN A 46 -7.03 9.52 -4.51
N LEU A 47 -6.36 8.48 -3.98
CA LEU A 47 -6.25 8.27 -2.54
C LEU A 47 -5.53 9.41 -1.83
N ASN A 48 -6.11 9.87 -0.73
CA ASN A 48 -5.41 10.74 0.19
C ASN A 48 -4.43 9.92 1.05
N LEU A 49 -3.20 9.77 0.55
CA LEU A 49 -2.15 8.95 1.17
C LEU A 49 -1.75 9.41 2.59
N LYS A 50 -2.12 10.64 2.98
CA LYS A 50 -1.90 11.13 4.34
C LYS A 50 -2.90 10.57 5.35
N LYS A 51 -4.02 10.03 4.86
CA LYS A 51 -5.14 9.57 5.67
C LYS A 51 -5.41 8.07 5.52
N VAL A 52 -4.98 7.46 4.44
CA VAL A 52 -5.09 6.02 4.24
C VAL A 52 -3.89 5.33 4.87
N LEU A 53 -4.11 4.61 5.98
CA LEU A 53 -3.07 3.89 6.73
C LEU A 53 -2.73 2.53 6.09
N GLY A 54 -3.61 2.00 5.26
CA GLY A 54 -3.44 0.74 4.56
C GLY A 54 -4.73 0.32 3.86
N PHE A 55 -4.70 -0.79 3.13
CA PHE A 55 -5.90 -1.28 2.46
C PHE A 55 -5.98 -2.80 2.39
N ILE A 56 -7.22 -3.27 2.31
CA ILE A 56 -7.57 -4.69 2.25
C ILE A 56 -8.52 -4.89 1.08
N THR A 57 -8.27 -5.91 0.24
CA THR A 57 -9.16 -6.21 -0.89
C THR A 57 -9.53 -7.68 -0.95
N ASP A 58 -10.76 -7.95 -1.42
CA ASP A 58 -11.23 -9.30 -1.69
C ASP A 58 -10.53 -9.90 -2.91
N ALA A 59 -10.40 -9.10 -3.96
CA ALA A 59 -9.68 -9.49 -5.17
C ALA A 59 -8.18 -9.17 -5.07
N GLY A 60 -7.42 -9.75 -5.99
CA GLY A 60 -6.00 -9.46 -6.16
C GLY A 60 -5.10 -10.61 -5.76
N GLY A 61 -3.82 -10.40 -5.99
CA GLY A 61 -2.73 -11.34 -5.69
C GLY A 61 -1.39 -10.61 -5.70
N ARG A 62 -0.29 -11.31 -5.44
CA ARG A 62 1.06 -10.71 -5.29
C ARG A 62 1.50 -9.84 -6.47
N THR A 63 1.01 -10.11 -7.66
CA THR A 63 1.33 -9.40 -8.91
C THR A 63 0.20 -8.48 -9.39
N SER A 64 -0.88 -8.33 -8.59
CA SER A 64 -1.97 -7.42 -8.94
C SER A 64 -1.51 -5.96 -8.91
N HIS A 65 -2.19 -5.10 -9.65
CA HIS A 65 -1.94 -3.65 -9.65
C HIS A 65 -1.97 -3.09 -8.23
N THR A 66 -2.97 -3.48 -7.44
CA THR A 66 -3.15 -3.10 -6.04
C THR A 66 -1.92 -3.44 -5.18
N SER A 67 -1.36 -4.64 -5.35
CA SER A 67 -0.16 -5.06 -4.59
C SER A 67 1.11 -4.32 -5.01
N ILE A 68 1.27 -4.05 -6.32
CA ILE A 68 2.41 -3.30 -6.83
C ILE A 68 2.37 -1.87 -6.29
N MET A 69 1.20 -1.27 -6.34
CA MET A 69 0.98 0.09 -5.87
C MET A 69 1.17 0.22 -4.34
N ALA A 70 0.69 -0.76 -3.55
CA ALA A 70 0.91 -0.76 -2.10
C ALA A 70 2.39 -0.65 -1.75
N ARG A 71 3.22 -1.41 -2.47
CA ARG A 71 4.68 -1.38 -2.29
C ARG A 71 5.27 -0.04 -2.70
N SER A 72 4.86 0.52 -3.84
CA SER A 72 5.32 1.83 -4.30
C SER A 72 4.94 2.95 -3.33
N LEU A 73 3.78 2.84 -2.68
CA LEU A 73 3.30 3.80 -1.69
C LEU A 73 3.81 3.53 -0.27
N GLU A 74 4.54 2.44 -0.06
CA GLU A 74 4.98 1.96 1.25
C GLU A 74 3.82 1.76 2.26
N LEU A 75 2.61 1.45 1.76
CA LEU A 75 1.43 1.20 2.59
C LEU A 75 1.26 -0.30 2.86
N PRO A 76 0.92 -0.69 4.10
CA PRO A 76 0.56 -2.07 4.39
C PRO A 76 -0.72 -2.44 3.63
N ALA A 77 -0.73 -3.62 3.02
CA ALA A 77 -1.89 -4.11 2.28
C ALA A 77 -2.04 -5.64 2.38
N ILE A 78 -3.27 -6.09 2.47
CA ILE A 78 -3.65 -7.49 2.33
C ILE A 78 -4.62 -7.59 1.16
N VAL A 79 -4.31 -8.45 0.19
CA VAL A 79 -5.11 -8.63 -1.04
C VAL A 79 -5.52 -10.08 -1.20
N GLY A 80 -6.64 -10.32 -1.89
CA GLY A 80 -7.10 -11.67 -2.16
C GLY A 80 -7.76 -12.36 -0.97
N THR A 81 -8.42 -11.61 -0.08
CA THR A 81 -9.12 -12.17 1.09
C THR A 81 -10.38 -12.95 0.71
N GLY A 82 -10.98 -12.62 -0.43
CA GLY A 82 -12.18 -13.26 -0.97
C GLY A 82 -13.50 -12.85 -0.31
N SER A 83 -13.48 -12.32 0.91
CA SER A 83 -14.71 -12.11 1.67
C SER A 83 -14.65 -10.98 2.72
N VAL A 84 -13.59 -10.19 2.78
CA VAL A 84 -13.46 -9.15 3.82
C VAL A 84 -14.57 -8.11 3.75
N THR A 85 -15.01 -7.74 2.54
CA THR A 85 -16.09 -6.76 2.36
C THR A 85 -17.44 -7.20 2.94
N SER A 86 -17.64 -8.52 3.10
CA SER A 86 -18.86 -9.06 3.74
C SER A 86 -18.75 -9.17 5.26
N GLN A 87 -17.55 -9.10 5.81
CA GLN A 87 -17.26 -9.28 7.23
C GLN A 87 -17.04 -7.98 7.98
N VAL A 88 -16.69 -6.91 7.27
CA VAL A 88 -16.36 -5.60 7.83
C VAL A 88 -17.43 -4.59 7.45
N LYS A 89 -17.77 -3.72 8.38
CA LYS A 89 -18.68 -2.59 8.18
C LYS A 89 -17.93 -1.27 8.27
N ASN A 90 -18.54 -0.21 7.75
CA ASN A 90 -18.01 1.13 7.97
C ASN A 90 -17.93 1.41 9.48
N ASP A 91 -16.88 2.13 9.88
CA ASP A 91 -16.57 2.51 11.26
C ASP A 91 -16.13 1.36 12.18
N ASP A 92 -15.96 0.13 11.66
CA ASP A 92 -15.32 -0.94 12.42
C ASP A 92 -13.85 -0.60 12.69
N TYR A 93 -13.36 -0.92 13.89
CA TYR A 93 -11.97 -0.79 14.25
C TYR A 93 -11.18 -1.97 13.69
N LEU A 94 -10.18 -1.68 12.86
CA LEU A 94 -9.37 -2.70 12.18
C LEU A 94 -7.90 -2.62 12.60
N ILE A 95 -7.26 -3.77 12.74
CA ILE A 95 -5.81 -3.90 12.76
C ILE A 95 -5.40 -4.72 11.54
N LEU A 96 -4.51 -4.15 10.74
CA LEU A 96 -3.94 -4.79 9.56
C LEU A 96 -2.50 -5.19 9.86
N ASP A 97 -2.26 -6.49 10.00
CA ASP A 97 -0.94 -7.08 10.14
C ASP A 97 -0.49 -7.69 8.81
N ALA A 98 0.17 -6.88 7.99
CA ALA A 98 0.65 -7.29 6.69
C ALA A 98 1.84 -8.26 6.75
N VAL A 99 2.53 -8.34 7.88
CA VAL A 99 3.66 -9.26 8.09
C VAL A 99 3.17 -10.69 8.24
N ASN A 100 2.14 -10.87 9.10
CA ASN A 100 1.55 -12.18 9.36
C ASN A 100 0.31 -12.49 8.50
N ASN A 101 -0.07 -11.61 7.58
CA ASN A 101 -1.28 -11.73 6.76
C ASN A 101 -2.56 -11.86 7.59
N GLN A 102 -2.71 -11.07 8.63
CA GLN A 102 -3.84 -11.11 9.54
C GLN A 102 -4.60 -9.79 9.58
N VAL A 103 -5.91 -9.89 9.62
CA VAL A 103 -6.82 -8.75 9.83
C VAL A 103 -7.63 -9.03 11.08
N TYR A 104 -7.59 -8.13 12.03
CA TYR A 104 -8.40 -8.19 13.24
C TYR A 104 -9.54 -7.19 13.13
N VAL A 105 -10.77 -7.66 13.27
CA VAL A 105 -11.98 -6.83 13.21
C VAL A 105 -12.50 -6.65 14.63
N ASN A 106 -12.66 -5.40 15.08
CA ASN A 106 -13.10 -5.05 16.43
C ASN A 106 -12.38 -5.85 17.52
N PRO A 107 -11.01 -5.85 17.53
CA PRO A 107 -10.22 -6.64 18.47
C PRO A 107 -10.43 -6.19 19.91
N THR A 108 -10.14 -7.10 20.85
CA THR A 108 -10.12 -6.77 22.29
C THR A 108 -8.94 -5.86 22.61
N ASN A 109 -9.02 -5.14 23.75
CA ASN A 109 -7.94 -4.26 24.20
C ASN A 109 -6.59 -5.00 24.35
N GLU A 110 -6.60 -6.24 24.80
CA GLU A 110 -5.41 -7.08 24.91
C GLU A 110 -4.71 -7.29 23.56
N VAL A 111 -5.51 -7.51 22.49
CA VAL A 111 -4.99 -7.67 21.13
C VAL A 111 -4.45 -6.33 20.62
N ILE A 112 -5.15 -5.24 20.88
CA ILE A 112 -4.72 -3.88 20.51
C ILE A 112 -3.36 -3.58 21.14
N ASP A 113 -3.19 -3.81 22.45
CA ASP A 113 -1.95 -3.51 23.16
C ASP A 113 -0.79 -4.39 22.68
N LYS A 114 -1.06 -5.68 22.42
CA LYS A 114 -0.07 -6.57 21.82
C LYS A 114 0.37 -6.10 20.43
N MET A 115 -0.56 -5.70 19.59
CA MET A 115 -0.24 -5.27 18.23
C MET A 115 0.41 -3.89 18.17
N ARG A 116 0.15 -3.02 19.15
CA ARG A 116 0.91 -1.77 19.32
C ARG A 116 2.40 -2.04 19.63
N ALA A 117 2.68 -2.99 20.49
CA ALA A 117 4.07 -3.38 20.78
C ALA A 117 4.78 -3.91 19.51
N VAL A 118 4.07 -4.71 18.68
CA VAL A 118 4.59 -5.17 17.38
C VAL A 118 4.83 -3.99 16.44
N GLN A 119 3.91 -3.04 16.37
CA GLN A 119 4.05 -1.84 15.54
C GLN A 119 5.27 -1.00 15.95
N GLU A 120 5.49 -0.81 17.25
CA GLU A 120 6.66 -0.11 17.78
C GLU A 120 7.97 -0.83 17.43
N GLN A 121 7.98 -2.17 17.53
CA GLN A 121 9.15 -2.97 17.14
C GLN A 121 9.45 -2.80 15.64
N VAL A 122 8.45 -2.93 14.75
CA VAL A 122 8.62 -2.73 13.31
C VAL A 122 9.11 -1.32 12.99
N ALA A 123 8.56 -0.31 13.67
CA ALA A 123 9.01 1.08 13.51
C ALA A 123 10.47 1.26 13.95
N SER A 124 10.88 0.62 15.05
CA SER A 124 12.26 0.65 15.53
C SER A 124 13.21 -0.03 14.54
N GLU A 125 12.85 -1.21 14.02
CA GLU A 125 13.64 -1.91 13.00
C GLU A 125 13.78 -1.07 11.72
N LYS A 126 12.69 -0.44 11.27
CA LYS A 126 12.73 0.47 10.11
C LYS A 126 13.64 1.67 10.37
N ALA A 127 13.63 2.23 11.58
CA ALA A 127 14.51 3.33 11.96
C ALA A 127 16.00 2.93 11.99
N GLU A 128 16.30 1.70 12.44
CA GLU A 128 17.67 1.17 12.39
C GLU A 128 18.14 0.97 10.95
N LEU A 129 17.28 0.39 10.07
CA LEU A 129 17.60 0.23 8.66
C LEU A 129 17.80 1.58 7.94
N ALA A 130 17.03 2.60 8.33
CA ALA A 130 17.18 3.94 7.76
C ALA A 130 18.57 4.57 8.02
N LYS A 131 19.29 4.14 9.06
CA LYS A 131 20.66 4.59 9.31
C LYS A 131 21.67 4.05 8.29
N LEU A 132 21.32 2.97 7.61
CA LEU A 132 22.19 2.33 6.62
C LEU A 132 22.11 2.99 5.23
N LYS A 133 21.10 3.80 4.97
CA LYS A 133 20.80 4.35 3.64
C LYS A 133 21.93 5.20 3.04
N ASP A 134 22.68 5.90 3.91
CA ASP A 134 23.77 6.79 3.50
C ASP A 134 25.14 6.10 3.54
N LEU A 135 25.18 4.81 3.89
CA LEU A 135 26.40 4.03 3.90
C LEU A 135 26.67 3.44 2.51
N PRO A 136 27.93 3.41 2.05
CA PRO A 136 28.25 2.78 0.78
C PRO A 136 27.96 1.29 0.82
N ALA A 137 27.34 0.75 -0.22
CA ALA A 137 27.07 -0.67 -0.36
C ALA A 137 28.38 -1.40 -0.76
N ILE A 138 29.05 -2.01 0.21
CA ILE A 138 30.32 -2.72 0.03
C ILE A 138 30.15 -4.16 0.44
N THR A 139 30.55 -5.09 -0.43
CA THR A 139 30.55 -6.53 -0.13
C THR A 139 31.67 -6.89 0.88
N LEU A 140 31.60 -8.09 1.46
CA LEU A 140 32.61 -8.53 2.46
C LEU A 140 34.04 -8.62 1.89
N ASP A 141 34.18 -8.80 0.57
CA ASP A 141 35.45 -8.80 -0.14
C ASP A 141 35.91 -7.40 -0.61
N GLY A 142 35.17 -6.35 -0.21
CA GLY A 142 35.52 -4.95 -0.46
C GLY A 142 35.08 -4.38 -1.80
N HIS A 143 34.23 -5.11 -2.55
CA HIS A 143 33.69 -4.61 -3.83
C HIS A 143 32.54 -3.65 -3.56
N GLN A 144 32.58 -2.45 -4.13
CA GLN A 144 31.50 -1.47 -4.05
C GLN A 144 30.44 -1.77 -5.10
N VAL A 145 29.18 -1.79 -4.68
CA VAL A 145 28.01 -2.03 -5.53
C VAL A 145 27.14 -0.78 -5.54
N GLU A 146 26.70 -0.37 -6.72
CA GLU A 146 25.75 0.73 -6.89
C GLU A 146 24.33 0.24 -6.62
N VAL A 147 23.59 0.94 -5.74
CA VAL A 147 22.21 0.59 -5.37
C VAL A 147 21.25 1.50 -6.12
N CYS A 148 20.56 0.93 -7.13
CA CYS A 148 19.63 1.66 -7.97
C CYS A 148 18.18 1.24 -7.71
N ALA A 149 17.23 2.19 -7.86
CA ALA A 149 15.80 1.94 -7.76
C ALA A 149 15.15 1.72 -9.13
N ASN A 150 14.18 0.83 -9.20
CA ASN A 150 13.28 0.75 -10.34
C ASN A 150 12.09 1.69 -10.09
N ILE A 151 11.79 2.56 -11.03
CA ILE A 151 10.70 3.54 -10.93
C ILE A 151 9.72 3.40 -12.10
N GLY A 152 8.45 3.66 -11.87
CA GLY A 152 7.39 3.67 -12.88
C GLY A 152 6.74 5.05 -13.04
N THR A 153 6.89 5.93 -12.06
CA THR A 153 6.31 7.28 -12.06
C THR A 153 7.29 8.28 -11.45
N VAL A 154 7.06 9.57 -11.71
CA VAL A 154 7.83 10.66 -11.10
C VAL A 154 7.72 10.66 -9.56
N ARG A 155 6.59 10.19 -9.00
CA ARG A 155 6.41 10.08 -7.55
C ARG A 155 7.33 9.06 -6.89
N ASP A 156 7.72 8.02 -7.64
CA ASP A 156 8.62 6.98 -7.11
C ASP A 156 10.02 7.51 -6.87
N VAL A 157 10.41 8.60 -7.57
CA VAL A 157 11.72 9.24 -7.40
C VAL A 157 11.92 9.74 -5.97
N GLU A 158 10.91 10.40 -5.39
CA GLU A 158 10.99 10.89 -4.01
C GLU A 158 11.18 9.74 -3.00
N GLY A 159 10.51 8.60 -3.26
CA GLY A 159 10.69 7.38 -2.47
C GLY A 159 12.08 6.78 -2.63
N ALA A 160 12.59 6.73 -3.86
CA ALA A 160 13.93 6.22 -4.17
C ALA A 160 15.03 7.05 -3.48
N GLU A 161 14.98 8.37 -3.59
CA GLU A 161 15.92 9.28 -2.94
C GLU A 161 15.86 9.16 -1.41
N ARG A 162 14.63 9.12 -0.85
CA ARG A 162 14.43 8.99 0.60
C ARG A 162 15.02 7.69 1.15
N ASN A 163 15.04 6.62 0.36
CA ASN A 163 15.60 5.33 0.72
C ASN A 163 17.08 5.14 0.29
N GLY A 164 17.74 6.19 -0.20
CA GLY A 164 19.18 6.19 -0.50
C GLY A 164 19.55 5.53 -1.82
N ALA A 165 18.67 5.54 -2.82
CA ALA A 165 19.03 5.08 -4.16
C ALA A 165 20.05 6.03 -4.82
N GLU A 166 21.10 5.45 -5.38
CA GLU A 166 22.19 6.19 -6.06
C GLU A 166 21.84 6.50 -7.52
N GLY A 167 20.85 5.79 -8.08
CA GLY A 167 20.43 5.99 -9.45
C GLY A 167 19.14 5.22 -9.80
N VAL A 168 18.76 5.28 -11.08
CA VAL A 168 17.60 4.55 -11.63
C VAL A 168 18.10 3.33 -12.40
N GLY A 169 17.73 2.15 -11.92
CA GLY A 169 18.05 0.89 -12.58
C GLY A 169 17.16 0.61 -13.78
N LEU A 170 15.84 0.81 -13.62
CA LEU A 170 14.86 0.63 -14.68
C LEU A 170 13.73 1.64 -14.53
N TYR A 171 13.39 2.29 -15.64
CA TYR A 171 12.19 3.11 -15.79
C TYR A 171 11.16 2.37 -16.65
N ARG A 172 9.92 2.22 -16.18
CA ARG A 172 8.82 1.56 -16.91
C ARG A 172 7.65 2.51 -17.15
#